data_6ccf2b147de7cf425c7e5c32c6a9fad0
#
_entry.id   6ccf2b147de7cf425c7e5c32c6a9fad0
#
_cell.length_a   1.000
_cell.length_b   1.000
_cell.length_c   1.000
_cell.angle_alpha   90.00
_cell.angle_beta   90.00
_cell.angle_gamma   90.00
#
_symmetry.space_group_name_H-M   'P 1'
#
loop_
_entity.id
_entity.type
_entity.pdbx_description
1 polymer ?
#
loop_
_entity_poly.entity_id
_entity_poly.type
_entity_poly.pdbx_seq_one_letter_code
_entity_poly.pdbx_strand_id
1 'polypeptide(L)'
;MSREQLVNRMLCSEAMLDAQKLRTGELDDNDWAELIRHMGPLSEAPIYIDDTPGVTPMEVRSKCRRLKVEKGLGLIVIDYLQLMSGNGRTDSRQQEISEISRSLKAIAREMEAPVIALSQLSRACEQRADHRPMLSDLRESGAIEQDADVVAFLYRDEYYFPDTEKKNMAELIIAKQRNGPTGTVDLTWMGQYTKFGNALKKF
;
A
#
# COMPACT_ATOMS: atom_id res chain seq x y z
N MET A 1 11.70 -2.17 -4.13
CA MET A 1 12.22 -1.14 -3.20
C MET A 1 12.93 -1.84 -2.08
N SER A 2 14.15 -1.38 -1.69
CA SER A 2 14.85 -2.01 -0.57
C SER A 2 14.22 -1.59 0.77
N ARG A 3 14.53 -2.36 1.82
CA ARG A 3 14.10 -2.07 3.21
C ARG A 3 14.58 -0.68 3.66
N GLU A 4 15.81 -0.29 3.33
CA GLU A 4 16.35 1.03 3.67
C GLU A 4 15.55 2.17 3.00
N GLN A 5 15.19 2.01 1.73
CA GLN A 5 14.39 3.00 1.01
C GLN A 5 13.00 3.15 1.63
N LEU A 6 12.40 2.05 2.09
CA LEU A 6 11.10 2.10 2.76
C LEU A 6 11.20 2.81 4.10
N VAL A 7 12.20 2.45 4.93
CA VAL A 7 12.43 3.08 6.24
C VAL A 7 12.68 4.58 6.08
N ASN A 8 13.50 4.99 5.11
CA ASN A 8 13.74 6.41 4.83
C ASN A 8 12.45 7.15 4.47
N ARG A 9 11.56 6.57 3.68
CA ARG A 9 10.25 7.17 3.37
C ARG A 9 9.36 7.27 4.60
N MET A 10 9.34 6.23 5.43
CA MET A 10 8.57 6.26 6.69
C MET A 10 9.09 7.36 7.61
N LEU A 11 10.41 7.48 7.73
CA LEU A 11 11.05 8.52 8.56
C LEU A 11 10.74 9.92 8.03
N CYS A 12 10.85 10.16 6.72
CA CYS A 12 10.47 11.44 6.11
C CYS A 12 8.99 11.77 6.35
N SER A 13 8.12 10.78 6.24
CA SER A 13 6.68 10.94 6.49
C SER A 13 6.38 11.29 7.94
N GLU A 14 7.05 10.67 8.91
CA GLU A 14 6.85 10.95 10.33
C GLU A 14 7.48 12.28 10.76
N ALA A 15 8.70 12.55 10.32
CA ALA A 15 9.43 13.77 10.65
C ALA A 15 8.95 15.01 9.87
N MET A 16 8.01 14.86 8.93
CA MET A 16 7.60 15.93 7.99
C MET A 16 8.80 16.55 7.28
N LEU A 17 9.73 15.71 6.87
CA LEU A 17 10.95 16.10 6.18
C LEU A 17 10.82 15.87 4.68
N ASP A 18 11.34 16.81 3.89
CA ASP A 18 11.40 16.63 2.43
C ASP A 18 12.28 15.43 2.07
N ALA A 19 11.65 14.43 1.44
CA ALA A 19 12.32 13.20 1.03
C ALA A 19 13.47 13.46 0.03
N GLN A 20 13.45 14.58 -0.69
CA GLN A 20 14.53 14.96 -1.59
C GLN A 20 15.76 15.45 -0.81
N LYS A 21 15.57 16.27 0.24
CA LYS A 21 16.66 16.70 1.12
C LYS A 21 17.40 15.51 1.74
N LEU A 22 16.63 14.50 2.24
CA LEU A 22 17.25 13.29 2.79
C LEU A 22 18.06 12.53 1.72
N ARG A 23 17.55 12.46 0.48
CA ARG A 23 18.22 11.77 -0.62
C ARG A 23 19.49 12.46 -1.10
N THR A 24 19.49 13.80 -1.13
CA THR A 24 20.66 14.59 -1.57
C THR A 24 21.66 14.86 -0.46
N GLY A 25 21.28 14.62 0.80
CA GLY A 25 22.10 14.94 1.97
C GLY A 25 22.09 16.42 2.35
N GLU A 26 21.20 17.22 1.79
CA GLU A 26 21.07 18.67 2.02
C GLU A 26 20.20 18.96 3.25
N LEU A 27 20.58 18.39 4.39
CA LEU A 27 19.88 18.53 5.66
C LEU A 27 20.49 19.67 6.48
N ASP A 28 19.65 20.54 6.99
CA ASP A 28 20.05 21.56 7.99
C ASP A 28 19.96 21.01 9.42
N ASP A 29 20.41 21.81 10.40
CA ASP A 29 20.43 21.39 11.81
C ASP A 29 19.02 21.10 12.35
N ASN A 30 18.02 21.79 11.84
CA ASN A 30 16.62 21.60 12.20
C ASN A 30 16.09 20.27 11.64
N ASP A 31 16.41 19.98 10.37
CA ASP A 31 16.08 18.70 9.71
C ASP A 31 16.67 17.52 10.51
N TRP A 32 17.94 17.65 10.95
CA TRP A 32 18.61 16.66 11.78
C TRP A 32 17.93 16.47 13.14
N ALA A 33 17.54 17.56 13.79
CA ALA A 33 16.84 17.50 15.07
C ALA A 33 15.49 16.76 14.95
N GLU A 34 14.71 17.05 13.89
CA GLU A 34 13.44 16.37 13.63
C GLU A 34 13.63 14.88 13.29
N LEU A 35 14.66 14.54 12.50
CA LEU A 35 15.00 13.14 12.23
C LEU A 35 15.29 12.37 13.51
N ILE A 36 16.17 12.90 14.36
CA ILE A 36 16.55 12.25 15.63
C ILE A 36 15.32 12.06 16.53
N ARG A 37 14.45 13.07 16.61
CA ARG A 37 13.23 13.00 17.41
C ARG A 37 12.31 11.86 17.00
N HIS A 38 12.17 11.59 15.68
CA HIS A 38 11.24 10.60 15.13
C HIS A 38 11.87 9.22 14.92
N MET A 39 13.21 9.12 14.94
CA MET A 39 13.89 7.82 14.82
C MET A 39 13.59 6.90 16.00
N GLY A 40 13.56 7.42 17.23
CA GLY A 40 13.29 6.62 18.43
C GLY A 40 11.96 5.86 18.33
N PRO A 41 10.82 6.56 18.26
CA PRO A 41 9.50 5.93 18.13
C PRO A 41 9.40 4.96 16.95
N LEU A 42 9.99 5.29 15.79
CA LEU A 42 9.96 4.43 14.61
C LEU A 42 10.79 3.15 14.81
N SER A 43 11.94 3.24 15.49
CA SER A 43 12.80 2.09 15.77
C SER A 43 12.20 1.12 16.78
N GLU A 44 11.36 1.62 17.70
CA GLU A 44 10.65 0.82 18.70
C GLU A 44 9.35 0.23 18.19
N ALA A 45 8.84 0.75 17.05
CA ALA A 45 7.61 0.25 16.45
C ALA A 45 7.76 -1.22 15.99
N PRO A 46 6.78 -2.10 16.25
CA PRO A 46 6.85 -3.51 15.88
C PRO A 46 6.60 -3.71 14.37
N ILE A 47 7.46 -3.12 13.54
CA ILE A 47 7.41 -3.18 12.08
C ILE A 47 8.52 -4.10 11.58
N TYR A 48 8.14 -5.14 10.85
CA TYR A 48 9.04 -6.14 10.30
C TYR A 48 8.98 -6.09 8.78
N ILE A 49 10.11 -5.84 8.13
CA ILE A 49 10.18 -5.65 6.67
C ILE A 49 10.91 -6.84 6.06
N ASP A 50 10.27 -7.48 5.10
CA ASP A 50 10.82 -8.54 4.28
C ASP A 50 10.90 -8.07 2.83
N ASP A 51 12.10 -7.82 2.33
CA ASP A 51 12.36 -7.37 0.97
C ASP A 51 12.84 -8.50 0.04
N THR A 52 12.55 -9.76 0.39
CA THR A 52 12.85 -10.93 -0.44
C THR A 52 12.06 -10.85 -1.76
N PRO A 53 12.72 -10.83 -2.93
CA PRO A 53 12.03 -10.79 -4.21
C PRO A 53 11.32 -12.11 -4.53
N GLY A 54 10.19 -12.05 -5.22
CA GLY A 54 9.49 -13.24 -5.71
C GLY A 54 8.96 -14.17 -4.63
N VAL A 55 8.67 -13.64 -3.44
CA VAL A 55 8.17 -14.44 -2.31
C VAL A 55 6.88 -15.18 -2.68
N THR A 56 6.78 -16.44 -2.28
CA THR A 56 5.58 -17.25 -2.48
C THR A 56 4.60 -17.13 -1.31
N PRO A 57 3.29 -17.39 -1.50
CA PRO A 57 2.33 -17.41 -0.40
C PRO A 57 2.70 -18.40 0.72
N MET A 58 3.37 -19.51 0.39
CA MET A 58 3.83 -20.49 1.38
C MET A 58 4.94 -19.91 2.27
N GLU A 59 5.89 -19.17 1.69
CA GLU A 59 6.95 -18.49 2.44
C GLU A 59 6.38 -17.37 3.32
N VAL A 60 5.45 -16.56 2.79
CA VAL A 60 4.73 -15.56 3.58
C VAL A 60 4.05 -16.21 4.78
N ARG A 61 3.30 -17.29 4.54
CA ARG A 61 2.61 -18.03 5.61
C ARG A 61 3.56 -18.54 6.69
N SER A 62 4.71 -19.11 6.29
CA SER A 62 5.73 -19.62 7.22
C SER A 62 6.34 -18.50 8.07
N LYS A 63 6.72 -17.38 7.42
CA LYS A 63 7.28 -16.19 8.10
C LYS A 63 6.27 -15.57 9.06
N CYS A 64 4.99 -15.42 8.65
CA CYS A 64 3.92 -14.89 9.48
C CYS A 64 3.62 -15.78 10.70
N ARG A 65 3.59 -17.11 10.54
CA ARG A 65 3.41 -18.04 11.67
C ARG A 65 4.49 -17.87 12.72
N ARG A 66 5.75 -17.83 12.28
CA ARG A 66 6.88 -17.63 13.19
C ARG A 66 6.77 -16.29 13.92
N LEU A 67 6.53 -15.21 13.20
CA LEU A 67 6.39 -13.88 13.77
C LEU A 67 5.22 -13.79 14.75
N LYS A 68 4.08 -14.39 14.41
CA LYS A 68 2.91 -14.43 15.30
C LYS A 68 3.21 -15.09 16.65
N VAL A 69 3.98 -16.18 16.64
CA VAL A 69 4.37 -16.90 17.88
C VAL A 69 5.40 -16.12 18.70
N GLU A 70 6.39 -15.51 18.01
CA GLU A 70 7.53 -14.87 18.70
C GLU A 70 7.21 -13.45 19.19
N LYS A 71 6.42 -12.70 18.44
CA LYS A 71 6.23 -11.24 18.64
C LYS A 71 4.77 -10.78 18.58
N GLY A 72 3.86 -11.64 18.13
CA GLY A 72 2.52 -11.24 17.76
C GLY A 72 2.46 -10.70 16.32
N LEU A 73 1.25 -10.66 15.75
CA LEU A 73 1.02 -10.20 14.38
C LEU A 73 -0.35 -9.53 14.27
N GLY A 74 -0.38 -8.23 14.04
CA GLY A 74 -1.61 -7.43 13.95
C GLY A 74 -2.03 -7.07 12.53
N LEU A 75 -1.09 -7.04 11.57
CA LEU A 75 -1.35 -6.64 10.18
C LEU A 75 -0.29 -7.24 9.27
N ILE A 76 -0.69 -7.63 8.07
CA ILE A 76 0.21 -8.05 6.98
C ILE A 76 0.00 -7.10 5.81
N VAL A 77 1.09 -6.54 5.26
CA VAL A 77 1.06 -5.68 4.08
C VAL A 77 1.91 -6.30 2.97
N ILE A 78 1.34 -6.44 1.78
CA ILE A 78 2.01 -6.96 0.57
C ILE A 78 2.12 -5.84 -0.46
N ASP A 79 3.34 -5.43 -0.79
CA ASP A 79 3.62 -4.41 -1.81
C ASP A 79 4.48 -5.03 -2.93
N TYR A 80 3.89 -5.46 -4.02
CA TYR A 80 2.51 -5.62 -4.45
C TYR A 80 2.31 -7.02 -5.03
N LEU A 81 1.06 -7.44 -5.26
CA LEU A 81 0.70 -8.83 -5.62
C LEU A 81 1.46 -9.37 -6.83
N GLN A 82 1.70 -8.52 -7.83
CA GLN A 82 2.35 -8.90 -9.08
C GLN A 82 3.86 -9.16 -8.93
N LEU A 83 4.47 -8.87 -7.77
CA LEU A 83 5.85 -9.26 -7.46
C LEU A 83 5.94 -10.64 -6.80
N MET A 84 4.82 -11.18 -6.33
CA MET A 84 4.80 -12.52 -5.75
C MET A 84 4.92 -13.60 -6.84
N SER A 85 5.47 -14.74 -6.45
CA SER A 85 5.52 -15.94 -7.28
C SER A 85 4.45 -16.94 -6.82
N GLY A 86 3.83 -17.64 -7.77
CA GLY A 86 2.91 -18.74 -7.47
C GLY A 86 3.65 -19.97 -6.94
N ASN A 87 2.88 -20.92 -6.41
CA ASN A 87 3.43 -22.18 -5.86
C ASN A 87 3.73 -23.26 -6.91
N GLY A 88 3.54 -23.00 -8.21
CA GLY A 88 3.72 -24.01 -9.24
C GLY A 88 3.66 -23.45 -10.67
N ARG A 89 3.66 -24.34 -11.66
CA ARG A 89 3.42 -23.98 -13.04
C ARG A 89 1.95 -23.71 -13.26
N THR A 90 1.61 -22.46 -13.49
CA THR A 90 0.27 -22.04 -13.94
C THR A 90 0.32 -21.70 -15.42
N ASP A 91 -0.77 -21.98 -16.16
CA ASP A 91 -0.82 -21.76 -17.60
C ASP A 91 -0.95 -20.27 -17.96
N SER A 92 -1.28 -19.41 -16.98
CA SER A 92 -1.39 -17.97 -17.20
C SER A 92 -1.08 -17.16 -15.92
N ARG A 93 -0.58 -15.94 -16.11
CA ARG A 93 -0.36 -14.97 -15.02
C ARG A 93 -1.64 -14.65 -14.26
N GLN A 94 -2.78 -14.62 -14.94
CA GLN A 94 -4.09 -14.38 -14.34
C GLN A 94 -4.46 -15.50 -13.33
N GLN A 95 -4.20 -16.76 -13.67
CA GLN A 95 -4.44 -17.88 -12.75
C GLN A 95 -3.51 -17.82 -11.55
N GLU A 96 -2.24 -17.50 -11.76
CA GLU A 96 -1.25 -17.33 -10.69
C GLU A 96 -1.68 -16.25 -9.67
N ILE A 97 -2.09 -15.07 -10.15
CA ILE A 97 -2.59 -14.00 -9.26
C ILE A 97 -3.88 -14.44 -8.53
N SER A 98 -4.74 -15.20 -9.19
CA SER A 98 -5.95 -15.74 -8.57
C SER A 98 -5.63 -16.73 -7.44
N GLU A 99 -4.61 -17.57 -7.60
CA GLU A 99 -4.14 -18.50 -6.55
C GLU A 99 -3.48 -17.74 -5.39
N ILE A 100 -2.67 -16.72 -5.70
CA ILE A 100 -2.05 -15.85 -4.70
C ILE A 100 -3.15 -15.17 -3.86
N SER A 101 -4.16 -14.57 -4.50
CA SER A 101 -5.28 -13.89 -3.82
C SER A 101 -5.99 -14.81 -2.84
N ARG A 102 -6.38 -16.02 -3.29
CA ARG A 102 -7.01 -17.03 -2.42
C ARG A 102 -6.12 -17.46 -1.25
N SER A 103 -4.82 -17.62 -1.53
CA SER A 103 -3.84 -18.00 -0.50
C SER A 103 -3.70 -16.92 0.56
N LEU A 104 -3.64 -15.64 0.16
CA LEU A 104 -3.58 -14.51 1.10
C LEU A 104 -4.85 -14.40 1.96
N LYS A 105 -6.02 -14.69 1.38
CA LYS A 105 -7.28 -14.78 2.15
C LYS A 105 -7.24 -15.90 3.20
N ALA A 106 -6.66 -17.05 2.84
CA ALA A 106 -6.46 -18.15 3.78
C ALA A 106 -5.48 -17.78 4.90
N ILE A 107 -4.37 -17.10 4.55
CA ILE A 107 -3.38 -16.61 5.52
C ILE A 107 -4.02 -15.61 6.49
N ALA A 108 -4.82 -14.66 6.00
CA ALA A 108 -5.52 -13.70 6.87
C ALA A 108 -6.38 -14.39 7.93
N ARG A 109 -7.13 -15.43 7.53
CA ARG A 109 -7.97 -16.22 8.47
C ARG A 109 -7.13 -17.00 9.46
N GLU A 110 -6.07 -17.67 9.00
CA GLU A 110 -5.21 -18.49 9.85
C GLU A 110 -4.43 -17.63 10.85
N MET A 111 -3.95 -16.47 10.39
CA MET A 111 -3.20 -15.54 11.24
C MET A 111 -4.13 -14.70 12.14
N GLU A 112 -5.45 -14.72 11.92
CA GLU A 112 -6.40 -13.81 12.58
C GLU A 112 -5.95 -12.35 12.49
N ALA A 113 -5.35 -11.99 11.37
CA ALA A 113 -4.81 -10.68 11.09
C ALA A 113 -5.26 -10.20 9.71
N PRO A 114 -5.64 -8.93 9.54
CA PRO A 114 -5.96 -8.39 8.23
C PRO A 114 -4.75 -8.44 7.29
N VAL A 115 -5.02 -8.66 6.00
CA VAL A 115 -4.03 -8.56 4.93
C VAL A 115 -4.42 -7.40 4.03
N ILE A 116 -3.52 -6.43 3.89
CA ILE A 116 -3.59 -5.38 2.88
C ILE A 116 -2.67 -5.78 1.74
N ALA A 117 -3.22 -6.01 0.57
CA ALA A 117 -2.46 -6.34 -0.62
C ALA A 117 -2.59 -5.20 -1.64
N LEU A 118 -1.47 -4.58 -2.00
CA LEU A 118 -1.44 -3.62 -3.08
C LEU A 118 -1.53 -4.36 -4.42
N SER A 119 -2.23 -3.77 -5.37
CA SER A 119 -2.37 -4.33 -6.72
C SER A 119 -2.20 -3.24 -7.76
N GLN A 120 -1.41 -3.54 -8.78
CA GLN A 120 -1.32 -2.67 -9.95
C GLN A 120 -2.62 -2.77 -10.76
N LEU A 121 -3.10 -1.63 -11.22
CA LEU A 121 -4.26 -1.55 -12.09
C LEU A 121 -3.90 -1.82 -13.55
N SER A 122 -4.86 -2.28 -14.32
CA SER A 122 -4.77 -2.34 -15.78
C SER A 122 -4.59 -0.92 -16.35
N ARG A 123 -3.80 -0.81 -17.42
CA ARG A 123 -3.61 0.47 -18.14
C ARG A 123 -4.90 0.99 -18.81
N ALA A 124 -5.97 0.22 -18.79
CA ALA A 124 -7.26 0.66 -19.32
C ALA A 124 -7.83 1.89 -18.58
N CYS A 125 -7.49 2.08 -17.30
CA CYS A 125 -7.89 3.29 -16.57
C CYS A 125 -7.23 4.56 -17.15
N GLU A 126 -6.00 4.46 -17.67
CA GLU A 126 -5.28 5.59 -18.27
C GLU A 126 -5.86 6.01 -19.64
N GLN A 127 -6.67 5.15 -20.27
CA GLN A 127 -7.32 5.43 -21.57
C GLN A 127 -8.67 6.14 -21.43
N ARG A 128 -9.22 6.20 -20.21
CA ARG A 128 -10.48 6.92 -19.94
C ARG A 128 -10.21 8.41 -19.76
N ALA A 129 -11.18 9.24 -20.16
CA ALA A 129 -11.06 10.69 -20.07
C ALA A 129 -10.91 11.21 -18.61
N ASP A 130 -11.47 10.49 -17.64
CA ASP A 130 -11.45 10.86 -16.23
C ASP A 130 -10.34 10.15 -15.44
N HIS A 131 -9.65 9.16 -16.03
CA HIS A 131 -8.62 8.32 -15.41
C HIS A 131 -9.02 7.70 -14.05
N ARG A 132 -10.31 7.69 -13.72
CA ARG A 132 -10.77 7.18 -12.43
C ARG A 132 -10.75 5.67 -12.39
N PRO A 133 -10.12 5.07 -11.36
CA PRO A 133 -10.06 3.62 -11.22
C PRO A 133 -11.43 3.02 -10.88
N MET A 134 -11.71 1.83 -11.39
CA MET A 134 -12.93 1.07 -11.13
C MET A 134 -12.63 -0.43 -11.00
N LEU A 135 -13.57 -1.22 -10.48
CA LEU A 135 -13.38 -2.66 -10.25
C LEU A 135 -12.97 -3.43 -11.51
N SER A 136 -13.44 -3.01 -12.68
CA SER A 136 -13.04 -3.64 -13.95
C SER A 136 -11.55 -3.46 -14.28
N ASP A 137 -10.85 -2.51 -13.66
CA ASP A 137 -9.42 -2.31 -13.87
C ASP A 137 -8.57 -3.35 -13.12
N LEU A 138 -9.18 -4.13 -12.23
CA LEU A 138 -8.60 -5.33 -11.62
C LEU A 138 -8.74 -6.57 -12.52
N ARG A 139 -9.10 -6.44 -13.79
CA ARG A 139 -9.53 -7.51 -14.72
C ARG A 139 -8.51 -8.62 -14.96
N GLU A 140 -7.23 -8.35 -14.84
CA GLU A 140 -6.22 -9.44 -14.89
C GLU A 140 -6.32 -10.37 -13.68
N SER A 141 -7.21 -10.05 -12.74
CA SER A 141 -7.36 -10.69 -11.44
C SER A 141 -8.80 -10.63 -10.96
N GLY A 142 -9.77 -11.06 -11.77
CA GLY A 142 -11.19 -11.12 -11.36
C GLY A 142 -11.41 -11.85 -10.02
N ALA A 143 -10.47 -12.72 -9.65
CA ALA A 143 -10.45 -13.36 -8.34
C ALA A 143 -10.14 -12.37 -7.20
N ILE A 144 -9.27 -11.35 -7.39
CA ILE A 144 -8.99 -10.34 -6.35
C ILE A 144 -10.29 -9.65 -5.93
N GLU A 145 -11.10 -9.23 -6.92
CA GLU A 145 -12.38 -8.61 -6.61
C GLU A 145 -13.31 -9.55 -5.83
N GLN A 146 -13.34 -10.83 -6.17
CA GLN A 146 -14.20 -11.81 -5.49
C GLN A 146 -13.70 -12.13 -4.07
N ASP A 147 -12.40 -12.32 -3.90
CA ASP A 147 -11.78 -12.73 -2.65
C ASP A 147 -11.70 -11.61 -1.61
N ALA A 148 -11.43 -10.38 -2.04
CA ALA A 148 -11.29 -9.24 -1.15
C ALA A 148 -12.61 -8.89 -0.43
N ASP A 149 -12.52 -8.57 0.86
CA ASP A 149 -13.65 -8.05 1.63
C ASP A 149 -13.86 -6.56 1.36
N VAL A 150 -12.78 -5.85 1.13
CA VAL A 150 -12.73 -4.42 0.77
C VAL A 150 -11.85 -4.25 -0.44
N VAL A 151 -12.30 -3.46 -1.42
CA VAL A 151 -11.49 -2.95 -2.52
C VAL A 151 -11.51 -1.44 -2.45
N ALA A 152 -10.35 -0.85 -2.33
CA ALA A 152 -10.18 0.60 -2.29
C ALA A 152 -9.15 1.04 -3.33
N PHE A 153 -9.43 2.14 -4.00
CA PHE A 153 -8.53 2.76 -4.96
C PHE A 153 -8.04 4.10 -4.42
N LEU A 154 -6.77 4.41 -4.69
CA LEU A 154 -6.23 5.74 -4.50
C LEU A 154 -6.26 6.48 -5.84
N TYR A 155 -6.84 7.68 -5.84
CA TYR A 155 -6.89 8.54 -6.99
C TYR A 155 -6.42 9.95 -6.64
N ARG A 156 -5.65 10.56 -7.53
CA ARG A 156 -5.19 11.95 -7.41
C ARG A 156 -5.43 12.66 -8.73
N ASP A 157 -6.37 13.59 -8.71
CA ASP A 157 -6.75 14.35 -9.89
C ASP A 157 -5.56 15.15 -10.46
N GLU A 158 -4.80 15.81 -9.58
CA GLU A 158 -3.62 16.59 -9.92
C GLU A 158 -2.52 15.79 -10.64
N TYR A 159 -2.46 14.47 -10.44
CA TYR A 159 -1.49 13.60 -11.12
C TYR A 159 -1.77 13.50 -12.63
N TYR A 160 -3.04 13.52 -13.01
CA TYR A 160 -3.48 13.42 -14.40
C TYR A 160 -3.77 14.80 -15.02
N PHE A 161 -4.27 15.72 -14.22
CA PHE A 161 -4.70 17.05 -14.64
C PHE A 161 -3.95 18.13 -13.82
N PRO A 162 -2.78 18.59 -14.28
CA PRO A 162 -1.98 19.57 -13.54
C PRO A 162 -2.69 20.89 -13.25
N ASP A 163 -3.69 21.26 -14.05
CA ASP A 163 -4.45 22.52 -13.89
C ASP A 163 -5.73 22.37 -13.06
N THR A 164 -5.95 21.21 -12.42
CA THR A 164 -7.13 20.98 -11.58
C THR A 164 -7.22 21.94 -10.39
N GLU A 165 -8.44 22.24 -9.96
CA GLU A 165 -8.70 22.96 -8.71
C GLU A 165 -8.44 22.09 -7.45
N LYS A 166 -8.33 20.75 -7.62
CA LYS A 166 -8.10 19.78 -6.53
C LYS A 166 -6.61 19.55 -6.24
N LYS A 167 -5.87 20.65 -6.08
CA LYS A 167 -4.44 20.58 -5.73
C LYS A 167 -4.23 19.95 -4.36
N ASN A 168 -3.19 19.12 -4.25
CA ASN A 168 -2.84 18.44 -3.00
C ASN A 168 -3.97 17.60 -2.40
N MET A 169 -4.92 17.17 -3.21
CA MET A 169 -6.00 16.29 -2.79
C MET A 169 -5.80 14.87 -3.35
N ALA A 170 -6.23 13.91 -2.56
CA ALA A 170 -6.35 12.53 -2.99
C ALA A 170 -7.71 11.99 -2.55
N GLU A 171 -8.19 10.99 -3.24
CA GLU A 171 -9.42 10.30 -2.94
C GLU A 171 -9.12 8.83 -2.65
N LEU A 172 -9.61 8.32 -1.51
CA LEU A 172 -9.68 6.90 -1.23
C LEU A 172 -11.09 6.42 -1.60
N ILE A 173 -11.20 5.75 -2.74
CA ILE A 173 -12.47 5.29 -3.31
C ILE A 173 -12.71 3.85 -2.84
N ILE A 174 -13.63 3.65 -1.90
CA ILE A 174 -14.06 2.32 -1.44
C ILE A 174 -15.08 1.79 -2.46
N ALA A 175 -14.59 1.03 -3.43
CA ALA A 175 -15.41 0.52 -4.53
C ALA A 175 -16.14 -0.78 -4.20
N LYS A 176 -15.64 -1.54 -3.21
CA LYS A 176 -16.29 -2.73 -2.66
C LYS A 176 -16.10 -2.79 -1.16
N GLN A 177 -17.15 -3.15 -0.45
CA GLN A 177 -17.10 -3.46 0.98
C GLN A 177 -18.18 -4.51 1.32
N ARG A 178 -17.79 -5.64 1.90
CA ARG A 178 -18.76 -6.70 2.22
C ARG A 178 -19.68 -6.35 3.37
N ASN A 179 -19.18 -5.64 4.37
CA ASN A 179 -19.86 -5.39 5.64
C ASN A 179 -20.08 -3.89 5.90
N GLY A 180 -20.23 -3.07 4.85
CA GLY A 180 -20.46 -1.65 4.99
C GLY A 180 -20.73 -0.97 3.65
N PRO A 181 -20.99 0.33 3.64
CA PRO A 181 -21.26 1.08 2.43
C PRO A 181 -19.98 1.31 1.62
N THR A 182 -20.14 1.44 0.33
CA THR A 182 -19.13 2.01 -0.57
C THR A 182 -19.17 3.53 -0.51
N GLY A 183 -18.11 4.18 -0.95
CA GLY A 183 -18.05 5.66 -0.94
C GLY A 183 -16.64 6.17 -1.17
N THR A 184 -16.46 7.48 -1.07
CA THR A 184 -15.17 8.14 -1.26
C THR A 184 -14.80 8.92 -0.01
N VAL A 185 -13.56 8.81 0.41
CA VAL A 185 -12.95 9.57 1.51
C VAL A 185 -11.92 10.51 0.92
N ASP A 186 -12.09 11.81 1.17
CA ASP A 186 -11.11 12.81 0.75
C ASP A 186 -9.93 12.82 1.70
N LEU A 187 -8.73 12.90 1.12
CA LEU A 187 -7.45 12.96 1.81
C LEU A 187 -6.67 14.17 1.31
N THR A 188 -5.78 14.70 2.16
CA THR A 188 -4.76 15.65 1.74
C THR A 188 -3.50 14.90 1.35
N TRP A 189 -2.90 15.23 0.21
CA TRP A 189 -1.62 14.72 -0.24
C TRP A 189 -0.50 15.72 -0.01
N MET A 190 0.49 15.36 0.77
CA MET A 190 1.68 16.17 1.04
C MET A 190 2.87 15.53 0.33
N GLY A 191 3.05 15.87 -0.95
CA GLY A 191 3.98 15.19 -1.85
C GLY A 191 5.44 15.25 -1.39
N GLN A 192 5.88 16.38 -0.85
CA GLN A 192 7.23 16.57 -0.33
C GLN A 192 7.59 15.59 0.79
N TYR A 193 6.60 15.21 1.60
CA TYR A 193 6.77 14.25 2.71
C TYR A 193 6.30 12.84 2.38
N THR A 194 5.81 12.62 1.14
CA THR A 194 5.17 11.36 0.72
C THR A 194 4.07 10.89 1.68
N LYS A 195 3.29 11.81 2.23
CA LYS A 195 2.34 11.59 3.31
C LYS A 195 0.90 11.91 2.89
N PHE A 196 -0.03 11.03 3.28
CA PHE A 196 -1.45 11.35 3.26
C PHE A 196 -1.89 11.88 4.63
N GLY A 197 -2.75 12.87 4.61
CA GLY A 197 -3.40 13.42 5.81
C GLY A 197 -4.92 13.39 5.67
N ASN A 198 -5.61 13.61 6.78
CA ASN A 198 -7.06 13.80 6.74
C ASN A 198 -7.39 15.13 6.05
N ALA A 199 -8.34 15.12 5.12
CA ALA A 199 -8.87 16.36 4.58
C ALA A 199 -9.66 17.10 5.67
N LEU A 200 -9.48 18.43 5.78
CA LEU A 200 -10.30 19.25 6.64
C LEU A 200 -11.74 19.21 6.10
N LYS A 201 -12.68 18.70 6.90
CA LYS A 201 -14.10 18.82 6.57
C LYS A 201 -14.44 20.30 6.56
N LYS A 202 -14.83 20.85 5.41
CA LYS A 202 -15.56 22.12 5.38
C LYS A 202 -16.92 21.85 6.01
N PHE A 203 -17.14 22.39 7.21
CA PHE A 203 -18.46 22.45 7.84
C PHE A 203 -19.33 23.47 7.14
#